data_2ba1589ada44d9994f0dc26e1c21fe98
#
_entry.id   2ba1589ada44d9994f0dc26e1c21fe98
#
_cell.length_a   1.000
_cell.length_b   1.000
_cell.length_c   1.000
_cell.angle_alpha   90.00
_cell.angle_beta   90.00
_cell.angle_gamma   90.00
#
_symmetry.space_group_name_H-M   'P 1'
#
loop_
_entity.id
_entity.type
_entity.pdbx_description
1 polymer ?
#
loop_
_entity_poly.entity_id
_entity_poly.type
_entity_poly.pdbx_seq_one_letter_code
_entity_poly.pdbx_strand_id
1 'polypeptide(L)'
;MSEPRLDSPLAGQTAPDDFTFLVTEIVDRGMVDLRGDPESGPFAAAVESVLGMSLPRQPRTSSAAGDLSVLWLSVDQWLVQCPRERSGDLARDMTQALGATPSLVVDMSDARTILRLEGEGVRELIMKGAPVDLTAPDFAKGTVRRLRFGELTAMVHMVGENPDVVDLFVFRSYATFAWEWLVATGSSAAQVRLFQPQVAPTE
;
A
#
# COMPACT_ATOMS: atom_id res chain seq x y z
N MET A 1 -25.38 9.12 -19.73
CA MET A 1 -24.17 8.37 -19.33
C MET A 1 -24.40 7.96 -17.88
N SER A 2 -24.38 6.66 -17.58
CA SER A 2 -24.45 6.21 -16.18
C SER A 2 -23.15 6.61 -15.47
N GLU A 3 -23.28 7.06 -14.21
CA GLU A 3 -22.11 7.31 -13.37
C GLU A 3 -21.22 6.05 -13.30
N PRO A 4 -19.88 6.20 -13.32
CA PRO A 4 -18.99 5.06 -13.18
C PRO A 4 -19.24 4.41 -11.81
N ARG A 5 -19.61 3.14 -11.84
CA ARG A 5 -19.85 2.35 -10.64
C ARG A 5 -18.49 1.94 -10.06
N LEU A 6 -18.25 2.25 -8.80
CA LEU A 6 -17.15 1.67 -8.04
C LEU A 6 -17.43 0.18 -7.86
N ASP A 7 -16.69 -0.64 -8.58
CA ASP A 7 -16.79 -2.09 -8.51
C ASP A 7 -15.51 -2.65 -7.88
N SER A 8 -15.63 -3.27 -6.71
CA SER A 8 -14.48 -3.88 -6.03
C SER A 8 -14.15 -5.22 -6.70
N PRO A 9 -12.87 -5.50 -7.02
CA PRO A 9 -12.46 -6.82 -7.51
C PRO A 9 -12.62 -7.92 -6.44
N LEU A 10 -12.81 -7.55 -5.17
CA LEU A 10 -12.96 -8.45 -4.03
C LEU A 10 -14.37 -8.42 -3.43
N ALA A 11 -15.35 -7.87 -4.17
CA ALA A 11 -16.73 -7.80 -3.70
C ALA A 11 -17.25 -9.18 -3.28
N GLY A 12 -17.72 -9.28 -2.03
CA GLY A 12 -18.22 -10.54 -1.47
C GLY A 12 -17.16 -11.49 -0.91
N GLN A 13 -15.87 -11.13 -0.96
CA GLN A 13 -14.83 -11.88 -0.29
C GLN A 13 -14.85 -11.59 1.22
N THR A 14 -14.73 -12.64 2.03
CA THR A 14 -14.65 -12.57 3.49
C THR A 14 -13.44 -13.36 3.98
N ALA A 15 -12.73 -12.81 4.97
CA ALA A 15 -11.65 -13.55 5.61
C ALA A 15 -12.20 -14.73 6.41
N PRO A 16 -11.51 -15.88 6.44
CA PRO A 16 -11.86 -17.00 7.30
C PRO A 16 -11.82 -16.63 8.80
N ASP A 17 -12.67 -17.26 9.60
CA ASP A 17 -12.77 -17.01 11.05
C ASP A 17 -11.52 -17.44 11.84
N ASP A 18 -10.67 -18.31 11.26
CA ASP A 18 -9.44 -18.82 11.88
C ASP A 18 -8.20 -17.95 11.64
N PHE A 19 -8.38 -16.76 11.07
CA PHE A 19 -7.29 -15.81 10.91
C PHE A 19 -6.90 -15.17 12.24
N THR A 20 -5.58 -15.00 12.45
CA THR A 20 -5.03 -14.29 13.60
C THR A 20 -4.85 -12.79 13.34
N PHE A 21 -5.18 -12.32 12.17
CA PHE A 21 -5.07 -10.93 11.71
C PHE A 21 -6.29 -10.55 10.86
N LEU A 22 -6.57 -9.25 10.82
CA LEU A 22 -7.64 -8.70 10.00
C LEU A 22 -7.13 -8.40 8.58
N VAL A 23 -7.92 -8.73 7.57
CA VAL A 23 -7.68 -8.34 6.17
C VAL A 23 -8.88 -7.53 5.69
N THR A 24 -8.63 -6.30 5.24
CA THR A 24 -9.69 -5.40 4.75
C THR A 24 -9.27 -4.80 3.41
N GLU A 25 -10.15 -4.82 2.42
CA GLU A 25 -9.95 -4.03 1.20
C GLU A 25 -10.25 -2.56 1.49
N ILE A 26 -9.32 -1.68 1.16
CA ILE A 26 -9.47 -0.23 1.28
C ILE A 26 -9.98 0.32 -0.05
N VAL A 27 -11.25 0.69 -0.10
CA VAL A 27 -11.94 1.15 -1.32
C VAL A 27 -12.13 2.66 -1.39
N ASP A 28 -11.94 3.36 -0.28
CA ASP A 28 -12.17 4.79 -0.13
C ASP A 28 -10.94 5.67 -0.44
N ARG A 29 -9.88 5.08 -0.98
CA ARG A 29 -8.64 5.78 -1.32
C ARG A 29 -8.47 6.04 -2.81
N GLY A 30 -8.25 7.30 -3.14
CA GLY A 30 -7.76 7.75 -4.43
C GLY A 30 -6.23 7.70 -4.47
N MET A 31 -5.68 7.50 -5.66
CA MET A 31 -4.24 7.38 -5.90
C MET A 31 -3.85 8.21 -7.12
N VAL A 32 -2.96 9.18 -6.92
CA VAL A 32 -2.41 10.00 -8.02
C VAL A 32 -0.93 9.67 -8.16
N ASP A 33 -0.52 9.22 -9.34
CA ASP A 33 0.90 9.07 -9.69
C ASP A 33 1.45 10.44 -10.08
N LEU A 34 2.47 10.87 -9.36
CA LEU A 34 3.17 12.14 -9.57
C LEU A 34 4.61 11.85 -9.97
N ARG A 35 5.06 12.45 -11.09
CA ARG A 35 6.46 12.41 -11.49
C ARG A 35 6.98 13.81 -11.80
N GLY A 36 8.26 14.02 -11.50
CA GLY A 36 8.96 15.25 -11.80
C GLY A 36 10.33 15.31 -11.13
N ASP A 37 11.06 16.36 -11.40
CA ASP A 37 12.38 16.56 -10.82
C ASP A 37 12.25 17.23 -9.44
N PRO A 38 12.57 16.52 -8.33
CA PRO A 38 12.50 17.10 -6.98
C PRO A 38 13.50 18.24 -6.73
N GLU A 39 14.56 18.35 -7.55
CA GLU A 39 15.54 19.45 -7.45
C GLU A 39 15.07 20.70 -8.17
N SER A 40 14.02 20.60 -9.01
CA SER A 40 13.37 21.76 -9.64
C SER A 40 12.59 22.54 -8.60
N GLY A 41 13.04 23.76 -8.27
CA GLY A 41 12.33 24.66 -7.35
C GLY A 41 10.88 24.94 -7.77
N PRO A 42 10.58 25.22 -9.05
CA PRO A 42 9.21 25.37 -9.53
C PRO A 42 8.34 24.12 -9.31
N PHE A 43 8.88 22.91 -9.57
CA PHE A 43 8.16 21.66 -9.32
C PHE A 43 7.84 21.49 -7.83
N ALA A 44 8.86 21.60 -6.98
CA ALA A 44 8.70 21.41 -5.54
C ALA A 44 7.69 22.42 -4.95
N ALA A 45 7.79 23.69 -5.31
CA ALA A 45 6.89 24.74 -4.82
C ALA A 45 5.44 24.53 -5.29
N ALA A 46 5.23 24.15 -6.55
CA ALA A 46 3.90 23.86 -7.08
C ALA A 46 3.24 22.69 -6.34
N VAL A 47 3.97 21.58 -6.14
CA VAL A 47 3.45 20.40 -5.44
C VAL A 47 3.16 20.72 -3.98
N GLU A 48 4.08 21.42 -3.28
CA GLU A 48 3.88 21.81 -1.88
C GLU A 48 2.67 22.74 -1.70
N SER A 49 2.43 23.63 -2.64
CA SER A 49 1.25 24.53 -2.59
C SER A 49 -0.09 23.78 -2.65
N VAL A 50 -0.14 22.63 -3.34
CA VAL A 50 -1.35 21.81 -3.48
C VAL A 50 -1.50 20.82 -2.34
N LEU A 51 -0.40 20.15 -1.95
CA LEU A 51 -0.41 19.12 -0.91
C LEU A 51 -0.39 19.67 0.52
N GLY A 52 0.08 20.91 0.72
CA GLY A 52 0.35 21.47 2.04
C GLY A 52 1.52 20.81 2.77
N MET A 53 2.33 20.01 2.06
CA MET A 53 3.51 19.32 2.61
C MET A 53 4.55 19.09 1.51
N SER A 54 5.81 18.97 1.93
CA SER A 54 6.91 18.63 1.02
C SER A 54 6.91 17.14 0.67
N LEU A 55 7.38 16.80 -0.53
CA LEU A 55 7.57 15.42 -0.96
C LEU A 55 8.63 14.70 -0.13
N PRO A 56 8.43 13.44 0.26
CA PRO A 56 9.50 12.63 0.86
C PRO A 56 10.61 12.41 -0.17
N ARG A 57 11.85 12.77 0.19
CA ARG A 57 13.04 12.62 -0.67
C ARG A 57 13.90 11.42 -0.29
N GLN A 58 13.79 10.98 0.97
CA GLN A 58 14.49 9.80 1.42
C GLN A 58 13.86 8.54 0.79
N PRO A 59 14.66 7.63 0.21
CA PRO A 59 14.14 6.38 -0.35
C PRO A 59 13.34 5.57 0.67
N ARG A 60 12.25 4.97 0.20
CA ARG A 60 11.41 4.05 0.97
C ARG A 60 10.65 4.71 2.14
N THR A 61 10.43 6.01 2.09
CA THR A 61 9.67 6.72 3.12
C THR A 61 8.32 7.21 2.60
N SER A 62 7.46 7.56 3.53
CA SER A 62 6.22 8.27 3.26
C SER A 62 6.08 9.49 4.16
N SER A 63 5.27 10.45 3.75
CA SER A 63 4.83 11.59 4.54
C SER A 63 3.31 11.63 4.55
N ALA A 64 2.71 12.16 5.64
CA ALA A 64 1.26 12.29 5.74
C ALA A 64 0.89 13.61 6.40
N ALA A 65 -0.20 14.23 5.93
CA ALA A 65 -0.80 15.41 6.50
C ALA A 65 -2.33 15.36 6.32
N GLY A 66 -3.09 15.33 7.43
CA GLY A 66 -4.54 15.17 7.38
C GLY A 66 -4.92 13.84 6.71
N ASP A 67 -5.71 13.94 5.65
CA ASP A 67 -6.21 12.80 4.86
C ASP A 67 -5.33 12.44 3.64
N LEU A 68 -4.23 13.19 3.45
CA LEU A 68 -3.26 12.94 2.39
C LEU A 68 -2.07 12.13 2.90
N SER A 69 -1.56 11.25 2.06
CA SER A 69 -0.25 10.63 2.24
C SER A 69 0.51 10.56 0.92
N VAL A 70 1.83 10.70 1.00
CA VAL A 70 2.73 10.68 -0.15
C VAL A 70 3.75 9.58 0.06
N LEU A 71 3.77 8.61 -0.82
CA LEU A 71 4.66 7.46 -0.77
C LEU A 71 5.78 7.62 -1.80
N TRP A 72 7.02 7.54 -1.38
CA TRP A 72 8.17 7.57 -2.28
C TRP A 72 8.25 6.28 -3.10
N LEU A 73 8.24 6.38 -4.42
CA LEU A 73 8.35 5.24 -5.33
C LEU A 73 9.71 5.16 -6.02
N SER A 74 10.26 6.30 -6.43
CA SER A 74 11.61 6.43 -7.00
C SER A 74 12.13 7.85 -6.79
N VAL A 75 13.32 8.14 -7.28
CA VAL A 75 13.96 9.46 -7.19
C VAL A 75 13.13 10.58 -7.82
N ASP A 76 12.24 10.24 -8.74
CA ASP A 76 11.42 11.15 -9.55
C ASP A 76 9.93 10.81 -9.51
N GLN A 77 9.49 9.88 -8.63
CA GLN A 77 8.12 9.37 -8.63
C GLN A 77 7.56 9.17 -7.22
N TRP A 78 6.32 9.59 -7.04
CA TRP A 78 5.54 9.44 -5.81
C TRP A 78 4.13 8.96 -6.10
N LEU A 79 3.56 8.20 -5.16
CA LEU A 79 2.14 7.90 -5.12
C LEU A 79 1.49 8.78 -4.05
N VAL A 80 0.61 9.68 -4.48
CA VAL A 80 -0.18 10.52 -3.58
C VAL A 80 -1.51 9.82 -3.34
N GLN A 81 -1.83 9.56 -2.07
CA GLN A 81 -3.11 9.02 -1.65
C GLN A 81 -3.97 10.13 -1.05
N CYS A 82 -5.26 10.10 -1.35
CA CYS A 82 -6.27 11.02 -0.82
C CYS A 82 -7.61 10.28 -0.66
N PRO A 83 -8.66 10.90 -0.11
CA PRO A 83 -10.02 10.40 -0.24
C PRO A 83 -10.39 10.16 -1.72
N ARG A 84 -11.08 9.07 -1.99
CA ARG A 84 -11.37 8.63 -3.36
C ARG A 84 -12.07 9.68 -4.20
N GLU A 85 -13.03 10.37 -3.63
CA GLU A 85 -13.82 11.42 -4.28
C GLU A 85 -13.00 12.65 -4.67
N ARG A 86 -11.81 12.83 -4.06
CA ARG A 86 -10.92 13.97 -4.31
C ARG A 86 -9.85 13.71 -5.35
N SER A 87 -9.66 12.46 -5.80
CA SER A 87 -8.50 12.11 -6.64
C SER A 87 -8.46 12.85 -7.96
N GLY A 88 -9.61 13.00 -8.62
CA GLY A 88 -9.70 13.72 -9.89
C GLY A 88 -9.47 15.22 -9.74
N ASP A 89 -9.96 15.83 -8.66
CA ASP A 89 -9.74 17.25 -8.36
C ASP A 89 -8.27 17.49 -8.00
N LEU A 90 -7.71 16.66 -7.14
CA LEU A 90 -6.30 16.72 -6.76
C LEU A 90 -5.36 16.63 -7.97
N ALA A 91 -5.63 15.70 -8.88
CA ALA A 91 -4.84 15.55 -10.12
C ALA A 91 -4.94 16.79 -11.01
N ARG A 92 -6.13 17.39 -11.10
CA ARG A 92 -6.37 18.63 -11.86
C ARG A 92 -5.64 19.81 -11.23
N ASP A 93 -5.76 19.99 -9.91
CA ASP A 93 -5.14 21.09 -9.16
C ASP A 93 -3.61 21.02 -9.28
N MET A 94 -3.02 19.82 -9.14
CA MET A 94 -1.60 19.60 -9.37
C MET A 94 -1.18 19.94 -10.79
N THR A 95 -1.93 19.49 -11.81
CA THR A 95 -1.63 19.78 -13.21
C THR A 95 -1.68 21.28 -13.47
N GLN A 96 -2.65 21.98 -12.90
CA GLN A 96 -2.77 23.41 -13.02
C GLN A 96 -1.61 24.15 -12.33
N ALA A 97 -1.25 23.75 -11.11
CA ALA A 97 -0.14 24.38 -10.36
C ALA A 97 1.21 24.17 -11.04
N LEU A 98 1.43 22.99 -11.63
CA LEU A 98 2.66 22.65 -12.36
C LEU A 98 2.77 23.38 -13.71
N GLY A 99 1.65 23.66 -14.37
CA GLY A 99 1.63 24.42 -15.63
C GLY A 99 2.56 23.83 -16.69
N ALA A 100 3.56 24.60 -17.12
CA ALA A 100 4.56 24.18 -18.12
C ALA A 100 5.78 23.45 -17.51
N THR A 101 5.82 23.24 -16.19
CA THR A 101 6.91 22.51 -15.53
C THR A 101 6.89 21.04 -15.95
N PRO A 102 8.00 20.47 -16.48
CA PRO A 102 8.05 19.07 -16.88
C PRO A 102 7.65 18.14 -15.73
N SER A 103 6.54 17.43 -15.93
CA SER A 103 5.94 16.58 -14.91
C SER A 103 4.91 15.63 -15.50
N LEU A 104 4.53 14.61 -14.74
CA LEU A 104 3.40 13.72 -15.01
C LEU A 104 2.49 13.68 -13.79
N VAL A 105 1.20 13.88 -14.00
CA VAL A 105 0.16 13.71 -12.97
C VAL A 105 -0.96 12.85 -13.55
N VAL A 106 -1.20 11.69 -12.96
CA VAL A 106 -2.23 10.75 -13.44
C VAL A 106 -3.04 10.20 -12.29
N ASP A 107 -4.36 10.30 -12.36
CA ASP A 107 -5.24 9.57 -11.46
C ASP A 107 -5.18 8.07 -11.78
N MET A 108 -4.63 7.30 -10.86
CA MET A 108 -4.46 5.84 -10.94
C MET A 108 -5.29 5.09 -9.91
N SER A 109 -6.34 5.70 -9.40
CA SER A 109 -7.16 5.15 -8.32
C SER A 109 -7.76 3.77 -8.65
N ASP A 110 -8.05 3.49 -9.93
CA ASP A 110 -8.57 2.20 -10.37
C ASP A 110 -7.50 1.20 -10.84
N ALA A 111 -6.24 1.59 -10.82
CA ALA A 111 -5.16 0.71 -11.28
C ALA A 111 -4.70 -0.28 -10.20
N ARG A 112 -4.93 0.04 -8.93
CA ARG A 112 -4.47 -0.76 -7.79
C ARG A 112 -5.59 -1.05 -6.81
N THR A 113 -5.46 -2.19 -6.12
CA THR A 113 -6.23 -2.54 -4.93
C THR A 113 -5.31 -2.48 -3.73
N ILE A 114 -5.83 -2.01 -2.60
CA ILE A 114 -5.13 -1.96 -1.32
C ILE A 114 -5.78 -2.98 -0.39
N LEU A 115 -4.98 -3.94 0.08
CA LEU A 115 -5.34 -4.87 1.13
C LEU A 115 -4.65 -4.43 2.43
N ARG A 116 -5.42 -3.98 3.40
CA ARG A 116 -4.91 -3.66 4.73
C ARG A 116 -4.89 -4.91 5.59
N LEU A 117 -3.72 -5.20 6.14
CA LEU A 117 -3.46 -6.31 7.04
C LEU A 117 -3.15 -5.75 8.43
N GLU A 118 -3.88 -6.21 9.46
CA GLU A 118 -3.72 -5.70 10.83
C GLU A 118 -3.60 -6.87 11.81
N GLY A 119 -2.64 -6.80 12.72
CA GLY A 119 -2.48 -7.78 13.79
C GLY A 119 -1.08 -8.38 13.91
N GLU A 120 -0.94 -9.33 14.83
CA GLU A 120 0.30 -10.07 15.04
C GLU A 120 0.56 -11.04 13.88
N GLY A 121 1.83 -11.17 13.48
CA GLY A 121 2.23 -12.10 12.41
C GLY A 121 2.01 -11.58 10.98
N VAL A 122 1.57 -10.33 10.80
CA VAL A 122 1.36 -9.74 9.46
C VAL A 122 2.68 -9.65 8.68
N ARG A 123 3.79 -9.32 9.35
CA ARG A 123 5.12 -9.26 8.71
C ARG A 123 5.53 -10.64 8.20
N GLU A 124 5.42 -11.66 9.04
CA GLU A 124 5.74 -13.05 8.70
C GLU A 124 4.86 -13.59 7.58
N LEU A 125 3.56 -13.23 7.60
CA LEU A 125 2.65 -13.59 6.53
C LEU A 125 3.13 -13.05 5.18
N ILE A 126 3.45 -11.76 5.11
CA ILE A 126 3.93 -11.14 3.88
C ILE A 126 5.28 -11.76 3.44
N MET A 127 6.17 -12.03 4.39
CA MET A 127 7.48 -12.65 4.12
C MET A 127 7.38 -14.07 3.57
N LYS A 128 6.28 -14.81 3.81
CA LYS A 128 6.04 -16.10 3.15
C LYS A 128 5.97 -15.96 1.62
N GLY A 129 5.50 -14.83 1.12
CA GLY A 129 5.38 -14.54 -0.31
C GLY A 129 6.42 -13.57 -0.85
N ALA A 130 7.22 -12.93 0.01
CA ALA A 130 8.16 -11.89 -0.38
C ALA A 130 9.57 -12.20 0.13
N PRO A 131 10.59 -12.23 -0.73
CA PRO A 131 11.98 -12.48 -0.32
C PRO A 131 12.60 -11.21 0.29
N VAL A 132 12.04 -10.73 1.38
CA VAL A 132 12.44 -9.49 2.06
C VAL A 132 12.27 -9.67 3.56
N ASP A 133 13.20 -9.16 4.36
CA ASP A 133 13.05 -9.11 5.81
C ASP A 133 12.23 -7.88 6.20
N LEU A 134 11.01 -8.10 6.69
CA LEU A 134 10.12 -7.07 7.22
C LEU A 134 10.18 -6.98 8.75
N THR A 135 10.95 -7.86 9.42
CA THR A 135 11.19 -7.77 10.87
C THR A 135 12.34 -6.85 11.21
N ALA A 136 13.14 -6.47 10.21
CA ALA A 136 14.26 -5.54 10.38
C ALA A 136 13.78 -4.19 10.95
N PRO A 137 14.56 -3.56 11.85
CA PRO A 137 14.15 -2.31 12.51
C PRO A 137 13.89 -1.14 11.54
N ASP A 138 14.42 -1.18 10.33
CA ASP A 138 14.20 -0.18 9.30
C ASP A 138 12.84 -0.31 8.58
N PHE A 139 12.07 -1.38 8.84
CA PHE A 139 10.68 -1.50 8.41
C PHE A 139 9.73 -1.02 9.52
N ALA A 140 9.83 0.26 9.84
CA ALA A 140 9.01 0.96 10.83
C ALA A 140 7.87 1.73 10.15
N LYS A 141 6.99 2.32 10.96
CA LYS A 141 5.88 3.17 10.47
C LYS A 141 6.37 4.23 9.48
N GLY A 142 5.67 4.36 8.36
CA GLY A 142 6.01 5.26 7.25
C GLY A 142 6.95 4.64 6.22
N THR A 143 7.43 3.41 6.43
CA THR A 143 8.29 2.74 5.44
C THR A 143 7.46 2.20 4.28
N VAL A 144 7.98 2.40 3.07
CA VAL A 144 7.43 1.89 1.82
C VAL A 144 8.43 0.93 1.18
N ARG A 145 7.98 -0.24 0.76
CA ARG A 145 8.82 -1.22 0.06
C ARG A 145 8.10 -1.71 -1.20
N ARG A 146 8.75 -1.57 -2.35
CA ARG A 146 8.34 -2.28 -3.56
C ARG A 146 9.01 -3.64 -3.54
N LEU A 147 8.23 -4.69 -3.79
CA LEU A 147 8.70 -6.06 -3.65
C LEU A 147 7.96 -7.00 -4.62
N ARG A 148 8.47 -8.20 -4.74
CA ARG A 148 7.76 -9.31 -5.35
C ARG A 148 6.98 -10.03 -4.25
N PHE A 149 5.68 -10.25 -4.49
CA PHE A 149 4.80 -10.99 -3.60
C PHE A 149 4.24 -12.21 -4.37
N GLY A 150 4.72 -13.39 -4.07
CA GLY A 150 4.52 -14.55 -4.93
C GLY A 150 5.03 -14.26 -6.34
N GLU A 151 4.16 -14.35 -7.33
CA GLU A 151 4.46 -14.03 -8.72
C GLU A 151 4.14 -12.56 -9.09
N LEU A 152 3.66 -11.75 -8.14
CA LEU A 152 3.17 -10.40 -8.39
C LEU A 152 4.20 -9.32 -8.05
N THR A 153 4.17 -8.22 -8.80
CA THR A 153 4.77 -6.96 -8.34
C THR A 153 3.81 -6.30 -7.35
N ALA A 154 4.29 -6.06 -6.15
CA ALA A 154 3.52 -5.43 -5.08
C ALA A 154 4.31 -4.30 -4.42
N MET A 155 3.62 -3.56 -3.56
CA MET A 155 4.21 -2.59 -2.67
C MET A 155 3.57 -2.75 -1.30
N VAL A 156 4.36 -2.62 -0.25
CA VAL A 156 3.89 -2.57 1.13
C VAL A 156 4.19 -1.21 1.73
N HIS A 157 3.27 -0.72 2.55
CA HIS A 157 3.42 0.51 3.33
C HIS A 157 3.07 0.20 4.78
N MET A 158 4.02 0.41 5.69
CA MET A 158 3.81 0.28 7.12
C MET A 158 3.04 1.50 7.63
N VAL A 159 1.76 1.32 7.91
CA VAL A 159 0.85 2.41 8.31
C VAL A 159 0.84 2.61 9.83
N GLY A 160 0.95 1.52 10.60
CA GLY A 160 0.88 1.53 12.04
C GLY A 160 1.70 0.42 12.68
N GLU A 161 2.01 0.60 13.96
CA GLU A 161 2.71 -0.37 14.80
C GLU A 161 1.96 -0.52 16.12
N ASN A 162 2.01 -1.72 16.72
CA ASN A 162 1.38 -2.09 17.99
C ASN A 162 -0.16 -1.95 18.02
N PRO A 163 -0.92 -2.77 17.24
CA PRO A 163 -0.47 -3.84 16.36
C PRO A 163 0.07 -3.35 15.03
N ASP A 164 0.78 -4.23 14.32
CA ASP A 164 1.24 -3.93 12.96
C ASP A 164 0.05 -3.71 12.03
N VAL A 165 0.13 -2.62 11.24
CA VAL A 165 -0.83 -2.28 10.18
C VAL A 165 -0.06 -2.04 8.89
N VAL A 166 -0.26 -2.93 7.92
CA VAL A 166 0.45 -2.88 6.63
C VAL A 166 -0.56 -2.82 5.49
N ASP A 167 -0.42 -1.83 4.63
CA ASP A 167 -1.15 -1.75 3.37
C ASP A 167 -0.34 -2.47 2.28
N LEU A 168 -0.93 -3.53 1.71
CA LEU A 168 -0.41 -4.25 0.56
C LEU A 168 -1.09 -3.75 -0.71
N PHE A 169 -0.33 -3.16 -1.62
CA PHE A 169 -0.79 -2.66 -2.91
C PHE A 169 -0.46 -3.67 -3.99
N VAL A 170 -1.48 -4.09 -4.71
CA VAL A 170 -1.34 -4.92 -5.91
C VAL A 170 -2.05 -4.25 -7.08
N PHE A 171 -1.71 -4.59 -8.32
CA PHE A 171 -2.53 -4.17 -9.45
C PHE A 171 -3.92 -4.80 -9.35
N ARG A 172 -4.96 -4.04 -9.69
CA ARG A 172 -6.35 -4.46 -9.59
C ARG A 172 -6.62 -5.83 -10.23
N SER A 173 -5.99 -6.12 -11.37
CA SER A 173 -6.12 -7.41 -12.07
C SER A 173 -5.59 -8.60 -11.27
N TYR A 174 -4.79 -8.37 -10.24
CA TYR A 174 -4.21 -9.41 -9.38
C TYR A 174 -4.82 -9.46 -7.99
N ALA A 175 -5.85 -8.66 -7.72
CA ALA A 175 -6.45 -8.56 -6.39
C ALA A 175 -6.97 -9.90 -5.88
N THR A 176 -7.70 -10.66 -6.73
CA THR A 176 -8.22 -11.98 -6.38
C THR A 176 -7.10 -12.97 -6.06
N PHE A 177 -6.03 -13.01 -6.87
CA PHE A 177 -4.89 -13.87 -6.59
C PHE A 177 -4.23 -13.51 -5.26
N ALA A 178 -4.01 -12.22 -4.99
CA ALA A 178 -3.40 -11.77 -3.74
C ALA A 178 -4.27 -12.14 -2.53
N TRP A 179 -5.58 -11.97 -2.66
CA TRP A 179 -6.55 -12.39 -1.64
C TRP A 179 -6.49 -13.90 -1.37
N GLU A 180 -6.62 -14.71 -2.40
CA GLU A 180 -6.59 -16.18 -2.29
C GLU A 180 -5.28 -16.67 -1.68
N TRP A 181 -4.16 -16.04 -2.08
CA TRP A 181 -2.85 -16.33 -1.52
C TRP A 181 -2.78 -16.01 -0.01
N LEU A 182 -3.26 -14.82 0.40
CA LEU A 182 -3.34 -14.43 1.81
C LEU A 182 -4.21 -15.39 2.60
N VAL A 183 -5.38 -15.77 2.06
CA VAL A 183 -6.29 -16.73 2.69
C VAL A 183 -5.61 -18.09 2.86
N ALA A 184 -4.99 -18.62 1.81
CA ALA A 184 -4.35 -19.93 1.85
C ALA A 184 -3.16 -19.99 2.83
N THR A 185 -2.36 -18.91 2.91
CA THR A 185 -1.12 -18.89 3.73
C THR A 185 -1.33 -18.33 5.12
N GLY A 186 -2.40 -17.58 5.35
CA GLY A 186 -2.75 -16.96 6.63
C GLY A 186 -3.55 -17.87 7.57
N SER A 187 -4.13 -18.97 7.07
CA SER A 187 -4.86 -19.91 7.92
C SER A 187 -3.94 -20.56 8.96
N SER A 188 -4.51 -20.91 10.11
CA SER A 188 -3.79 -21.58 11.19
C SER A 188 -3.17 -22.91 10.74
N ALA A 189 -3.80 -23.60 9.79
CA ALA A 189 -3.31 -24.85 9.20
C ALA A 189 -2.04 -24.66 8.34
N ALA A 190 -1.80 -23.47 7.81
CA ALA A 190 -0.61 -23.14 7.02
C ALA A 190 0.60 -22.72 7.87
N GLN A 191 0.50 -22.71 9.19
CA GLN A 191 1.61 -22.39 10.07
C GLN A 191 2.60 -23.57 10.10
N VAL A 192 3.80 -23.35 9.56
CA VAL A 192 4.89 -24.33 9.63
C VAL A 192 5.47 -24.29 11.05
N ARG A 193 5.12 -25.27 11.87
CA ARG A 193 5.66 -25.46 13.23
C ARG A 193 6.92 -26.32 13.18
N LEU A 194 8.03 -25.73 12.77
CA LEU A 194 9.30 -26.47 12.57
C LEU A 194 9.94 -27.02 13.84
N PHE A 195 9.57 -26.50 15.04
CA PHE A 195 10.23 -26.86 16.30
C PHE A 195 9.25 -26.89 17.48
N GLN A 196 8.13 -27.61 17.36
CA GLN A 196 7.40 -27.94 18.59
C GLN A 196 8.11 -29.10 19.31
N PRO A 197 8.45 -28.96 20.63
CA PRO A 197 8.86 -30.10 21.41
C PRO A 197 7.77 -31.17 21.29
N GLN A 198 8.15 -32.38 20.92
CA GLN A 198 7.21 -33.50 21.00
C GLN A 198 6.83 -33.65 22.49
N VAL A 199 5.58 -33.33 22.82
CA VAL A 199 5.04 -33.68 24.15
C VAL A 199 4.97 -35.20 24.17
N ALA A 200 5.80 -35.82 25.00
CA ALA A 200 5.75 -37.25 25.20
C ALA A 200 4.34 -37.62 25.65
N PRO A 201 3.75 -38.72 25.12
CA PRO A 201 2.45 -39.18 25.58
C PRO A 201 2.56 -39.46 27.08
N THR A 202 1.70 -38.85 27.86
CA THR A 202 1.50 -39.19 29.30
C THR A 202 0.95 -40.59 29.35
N GLU A 203 1.72 -41.53 29.96
CA GLU A 203 1.25 -42.88 30.31
C GLU A 203 0.15 -42.80 31.37
#